data_dffc2be7e25818f462a772a9ff60c7ce
#
_entry.id   dffc2be7e25818f462a772a9ff60c7ce
#
_cell.length_a   1.000
_cell.length_b   1.000
_cell.length_c   1.000
_cell.angle_alpha   90.00
_cell.angle_beta   90.00
_cell.angle_gamma   90.00
#
_symmetry.space_group_name_H-M   'P 1'
#
loop_
_entity.id
_entity.type
_entity.pdbx_description
1 polymer ?
#
loop_
_entity_poly.entity_id
_entity_poly.type
_entity_poly.pdbx_seq_one_letter_code
_entity_poly.pdbx_strand_id
1 'polypeptide(L)'
;MRPLDCLRRCRRDTRLGIVILCLTAGWALQTQGGEVSLLVSQPSVNTTVAQNVLLSVAYTCESPPVIEWKHTSSRGTSKIAEWKPGSYTNISSSYLDRVNVYDNGSLQLLNVDMRDSGYYLVTVREEFGITIYGTILLNVYEIIYEDLHFVAVFFTFLTAVSAILVCLMWLCNKSIQVLQKERHRLTASATEETELQMVGC
;
A
#
# COMPACT_ATOMS: atom_id res chain seq x y z
N MET A 1 -82.00 -25.63 -17.07
CA MET A 1 -80.73 -25.08 -16.48
C MET A 1 -81.11 -24.24 -15.31
N ARG A 2 -80.70 -24.60 -14.12
CA ARG A 2 -81.18 -23.98 -12.88
C ARG A 2 -80.33 -22.71 -12.54
N PRO A 3 -80.95 -21.57 -12.18
CA PRO A 3 -80.16 -20.31 -11.91
C PRO A 3 -79.20 -20.35 -10.75
N LEU A 4 -79.20 -21.41 -9.94
CA LEU A 4 -78.32 -21.58 -8.76
C LEU A 4 -76.93 -21.93 -9.12
N ASP A 5 -76.63 -22.49 -10.29
CA ASP A 5 -75.29 -22.87 -10.69
C ASP A 5 -74.46 -21.66 -11.16
N CYS A 6 -75.10 -20.62 -11.65
CA CYS A 6 -74.45 -19.40 -12.09
C CYS A 6 -73.89 -18.57 -10.88
N LEU A 7 -74.63 -18.51 -9.78
CA LEU A 7 -74.28 -17.80 -8.56
C LEU A 7 -73.16 -18.50 -7.78
N ARG A 8 -73.07 -19.84 -7.84
CA ARG A 8 -71.95 -20.57 -7.22
C ARG A 8 -70.62 -20.40 -7.98
N ARG A 9 -70.69 -20.27 -9.29
CA ARG A 9 -69.53 -20.03 -10.12
C ARG A 9 -68.91 -18.62 -9.90
N CYS A 10 -69.80 -17.61 -9.89
CA CYS A 10 -69.44 -16.21 -9.64
C CYS A 10 -68.77 -16.03 -8.23
N ARG A 11 -69.35 -16.72 -7.21
CA ARG A 11 -68.82 -16.65 -5.83
C ARG A 11 -67.45 -17.35 -5.68
N ARG A 12 -67.14 -18.35 -6.52
CA ARG A 12 -65.85 -19.05 -6.51
C ARG A 12 -64.77 -18.21 -7.17
N ASP A 13 -65.09 -17.54 -8.27
CA ASP A 13 -64.17 -16.70 -9.02
C ASP A 13 -63.79 -15.43 -8.23
N THR A 14 -64.75 -14.82 -7.50
CA THR A 14 -64.44 -13.69 -6.61
C THR A 14 -63.56 -14.07 -5.44
N ARG A 15 -63.70 -15.28 -4.86
CA ARG A 15 -62.81 -15.74 -3.79
C ARG A 15 -61.40 -16.03 -4.31
N LEU A 16 -61.29 -16.61 -5.49
CA LEU A 16 -60.00 -16.84 -6.14
C LEU A 16 -59.28 -15.50 -6.47
N GLY A 17 -60.05 -14.52 -6.98
CA GLY A 17 -59.55 -13.18 -7.26
C GLY A 17 -59.03 -12.47 -6.03
N ILE A 18 -59.75 -12.55 -4.90
CA ILE A 18 -59.33 -11.97 -3.62
C ILE A 18 -58.04 -12.65 -3.10
N VAL A 19 -57.96 -14.00 -3.17
CA VAL A 19 -56.78 -14.72 -2.73
C VAL A 19 -55.55 -14.37 -3.60
N ILE A 20 -55.71 -14.26 -4.91
CA ILE A 20 -54.63 -13.83 -5.82
C ILE A 20 -54.20 -12.40 -5.51
N LEU A 21 -55.19 -11.49 -5.28
CA LEU A 21 -54.90 -10.09 -4.92
C LEU A 21 -54.17 -10.00 -3.58
N CYS A 22 -54.54 -10.80 -2.57
CA CYS A 22 -53.85 -10.86 -1.28
C CYS A 22 -52.44 -11.45 -1.41
N LEU A 23 -52.25 -12.45 -2.25
CA LEU A 23 -50.91 -13.03 -2.50
C LEU A 23 -50.01 -12.04 -3.24
N THR A 24 -50.53 -11.32 -4.26
CA THR A 24 -49.75 -10.30 -4.97
C THR A 24 -49.47 -9.07 -4.11
N ALA A 25 -50.42 -8.65 -3.25
CA ALA A 25 -50.18 -7.58 -2.28
C ALA A 25 -49.18 -7.98 -1.20
N GLY A 26 -49.21 -9.25 -0.77
CA GLY A 26 -48.19 -9.78 0.17
C GLY A 26 -46.78 -9.82 -0.42
N TRP A 27 -46.66 -10.01 -1.72
CA TRP A 27 -45.34 -9.94 -2.41
C TRP A 27 -44.89 -8.49 -2.63
N ALA A 28 -45.78 -7.53 -2.75
CA ALA A 28 -45.45 -6.10 -2.87
C ALA A 28 -45.07 -5.44 -1.53
N LEU A 29 -45.36 -6.09 -0.39
CA LEU A 29 -44.88 -5.67 0.95
C LEU A 29 -43.47 -6.26 1.29
N GLN A 30 -42.84 -6.95 0.36
CA GLN A 30 -41.48 -7.41 0.56
C GLN A 30 -40.49 -6.23 0.48
N THR A 31 -40.33 -5.60 1.63
CA THR A 31 -39.09 -5.00 2.12
C THR A 31 -38.33 -4.09 1.14
N GLN A 32 -38.71 -2.84 1.10
CA GLN A 32 -37.74 -1.77 0.99
C GLN A 32 -37.04 -1.65 2.36
N GLY A 33 -36.38 -2.69 2.79
CA GLY A 33 -35.34 -2.56 3.81
C GLY A 33 -34.18 -1.91 3.12
N GLY A 34 -33.83 -0.68 3.44
CA GLY A 34 -32.66 0.00 2.91
C GLY A 34 -31.44 -0.88 3.16
N GLU A 35 -30.69 -1.17 2.11
CA GLU A 35 -29.50 -2.01 2.19
C GLU A 35 -28.39 -1.19 2.86
N VAL A 36 -28.12 -1.50 4.14
CA VAL A 36 -26.96 -0.94 4.83
C VAL A 36 -25.71 -1.57 4.24
N SER A 37 -24.88 -0.78 3.60
CA SER A 37 -23.64 -1.27 2.98
C SER A 37 -22.44 -0.42 3.39
N LEU A 38 -21.28 -1.07 3.44
CA LEU A 38 -20.00 -0.42 3.70
C LEU A 38 -19.00 -0.87 2.62
N LEU A 39 -18.48 0.07 1.87
CA LEU A 39 -17.45 -0.13 0.88
C LEU A 39 -16.10 0.32 1.46
N VAL A 40 -15.13 -0.57 1.49
CA VAL A 40 -13.73 -0.28 1.81
C VAL A 40 -12.99 -0.10 0.49
N SER A 41 -12.49 1.10 0.21
CA SER A 41 -11.85 1.41 -1.08
C SER A 41 -10.54 0.64 -1.28
N GLN A 42 -9.75 0.50 -0.20
CA GLN A 42 -8.46 -0.19 -0.22
C GLN A 42 -8.33 -1.02 1.05
N PRO A 43 -8.34 -2.37 0.96
CA PRO A 43 -8.21 -3.24 2.13
C PRO A 43 -6.79 -3.24 2.72
N SER A 44 -5.78 -2.80 1.98
CA SER A 44 -4.41 -2.64 2.43
C SER A 44 -3.79 -1.36 1.87
N VAL A 45 -3.16 -0.59 2.75
CA VAL A 45 -2.48 0.67 2.42
C VAL A 45 -1.02 0.56 2.87
N ASN A 46 -0.11 0.88 1.94
CA ASN A 46 1.32 0.94 2.20
C ASN A 46 1.78 2.39 2.16
N THR A 47 2.55 2.82 3.14
CA THR A 47 3.04 4.18 3.25
C THR A 47 4.41 4.22 3.95
N THR A 48 5.05 5.38 3.91
CA THR A 48 6.30 5.63 4.63
C THR A 48 6.05 6.50 5.86
N VAL A 49 6.97 6.46 6.80
CA VAL A 49 6.97 7.32 7.99
C VAL A 49 6.85 8.79 7.60
N ALA A 50 6.20 9.58 8.44
CA ALA A 50 5.93 11.02 8.27
C ALA A 50 4.94 11.39 7.14
N GLN A 51 4.28 10.42 6.51
CA GLN A 51 3.22 10.69 5.53
C GLN A 51 1.84 10.83 6.19
N ASN A 52 0.92 11.46 5.46
CA ASN A 52 -0.49 11.50 5.82
C ASN A 52 -1.22 10.41 5.03
N VAL A 53 -2.06 9.63 5.71
CA VAL A 53 -2.76 8.49 5.13
C VAL A 53 -4.26 8.66 5.26
N LEU A 54 -4.99 8.48 4.16
CA LEU A 54 -6.45 8.44 4.16
C LEU A 54 -6.92 6.99 4.09
N LEU A 55 -7.59 6.54 5.16
CA LEU A 55 -8.30 5.28 5.21
C LEU A 55 -9.71 5.52 4.66
N SER A 56 -9.89 5.27 3.38
CA SER A 56 -11.09 5.64 2.64
C SER A 56 -12.15 4.56 2.69
N VAL A 57 -13.32 4.94 3.17
CA VAL A 57 -14.53 4.12 3.18
C VAL A 57 -15.73 4.94 2.69
N ALA A 58 -16.76 4.25 2.27
CA ALA A 58 -18.06 4.85 1.99
C ALA A 58 -19.15 3.93 2.53
N TYR A 59 -20.18 4.48 3.10
CA TYR A 59 -21.32 3.73 3.61
C TYR A 59 -22.64 4.24 3.01
N THR A 60 -23.62 3.37 2.99
CA THR A 60 -25.02 3.70 2.65
C THR A 60 -25.90 3.27 3.81
N CYS A 61 -26.64 4.20 4.39
CA CYS A 61 -27.56 4.00 5.51
C CYS A 61 -28.84 4.83 5.31
N GLU A 62 -29.95 4.39 5.86
CA GLU A 62 -31.22 5.15 5.84
C GLU A 62 -31.22 6.32 6.86
N SER A 63 -30.55 6.12 7.99
CA SER A 63 -30.41 7.12 9.05
C SER A 63 -28.93 7.44 9.34
N PRO A 64 -28.61 8.64 9.88
CA PRO A 64 -27.24 9.00 10.23
C PRO A 64 -26.65 8.01 11.24
N PRO A 65 -25.64 7.21 10.85
CA PRO A 65 -25.08 6.17 11.72
C PRO A 65 -24.08 6.75 12.72
N VAL A 66 -23.77 5.96 13.73
CA VAL A 66 -22.58 6.16 14.57
C VAL A 66 -21.42 5.40 13.93
N ILE A 67 -20.33 6.12 13.67
CA ILE A 67 -19.11 5.59 13.06
C ILE A 67 -18.03 5.51 14.14
N GLU A 68 -17.43 4.33 14.30
CA GLU A 68 -16.34 4.09 15.26
C GLU A 68 -15.13 3.50 14.55
N TRP A 69 -13.95 4.05 14.81
CA TRP A 69 -12.68 3.50 14.37
C TRP A 69 -11.84 3.01 15.53
N LYS A 70 -11.26 1.82 15.35
CA LYS A 70 -10.32 1.19 16.28
C LYS A 70 -9.04 0.80 15.56
N HIS A 71 -7.91 0.90 16.24
CA HIS A 71 -6.62 0.42 15.78
C HIS A 71 -6.24 -0.81 16.60
N THR A 72 -5.88 -1.88 15.92
CA THR A 72 -5.40 -3.14 16.51
C THR A 72 -3.97 -3.43 16.03
N SER A 73 -3.05 -3.50 16.95
CA SER A 73 -1.64 -3.83 16.73
C SER A 73 -1.19 -4.93 17.67
N SER A 74 0.09 -5.31 17.61
CA SER A 74 0.71 -6.26 18.56
C SER A 74 0.61 -5.81 20.03
N ARG A 75 0.36 -4.51 20.29
CA ARG A 75 0.21 -3.92 21.63
C ARG A 75 -1.22 -3.96 22.16
N GLY A 76 -2.17 -4.36 21.35
CA GLY A 76 -3.60 -4.43 21.69
C GLY A 76 -4.46 -3.57 20.77
N THR A 77 -5.73 -3.42 21.20
CA THR A 77 -6.72 -2.63 20.47
C THR A 77 -6.99 -1.32 21.20
N SER A 78 -6.94 -0.21 20.48
CA SER A 78 -7.25 1.12 20.98
C SER A 78 -8.37 1.77 20.15
N LYS A 79 -9.25 2.53 20.81
CA LYS A 79 -10.25 3.37 20.15
C LYS A 79 -9.56 4.64 19.63
N ILE A 80 -9.84 4.98 18.36
CA ILE A 80 -9.31 6.19 17.72
C ILE A 80 -10.34 7.32 17.83
N ALA A 81 -11.50 7.11 17.25
CA ALA A 81 -12.57 8.10 17.19
C ALA A 81 -13.93 7.44 17.09
N GLU A 82 -14.95 8.17 17.51
CA GLU A 82 -16.36 7.87 17.32
C GLU A 82 -17.10 9.17 17.02
N TRP A 83 -17.92 9.14 15.99
CA TRP A 83 -18.72 10.31 15.66
C TRP A 83 -20.07 9.93 15.02
N LYS A 84 -21.01 10.85 15.09
CA LYS A 84 -22.27 10.80 14.35
C LYS A 84 -22.31 12.06 13.47
N PRO A 85 -22.34 11.92 12.14
CA PRO A 85 -22.38 13.07 11.22
C PRO A 85 -23.46 14.07 11.59
N GLY A 86 -23.11 15.35 11.66
CA GLY A 86 -24.01 16.44 12.03
C GLY A 86 -24.41 16.51 13.52
N SER A 87 -23.85 15.65 14.39
CA SER A 87 -24.22 15.62 15.83
C SER A 87 -23.02 15.81 16.76
N TYR A 88 -22.13 14.84 16.84
CA TYR A 88 -20.97 14.89 17.73
C TYR A 88 -19.75 14.20 17.12
N THR A 89 -18.57 14.59 17.61
CA THR A 89 -17.28 13.94 17.31
C THR A 89 -16.51 13.74 18.61
N ASN A 90 -16.09 12.52 18.88
CA ASN A 90 -15.31 12.13 20.05
C ASN A 90 -14.03 11.44 19.58
N ILE A 91 -12.89 12.14 19.67
CA ILE A 91 -11.56 11.63 19.33
C ILE A 91 -10.84 11.28 20.63
N SER A 92 -10.21 10.09 20.67
CA SER A 92 -9.40 9.66 21.80
C SER A 92 -8.22 10.62 22.03
N SER A 93 -7.88 10.90 23.28
CA SER A 93 -6.79 11.83 23.63
C SER A 93 -5.44 11.49 23.01
N SER A 94 -5.17 10.22 22.78
CA SER A 94 -3.94 9.74 22.11
C SER A 94 -3.88 10.03 20.61
N TYR A 95 -5.01 10.39 19.99
CA TYR A 95 -5.14 10.68 18.57
C TYR A 95 -5.60 12.13 18.29
N LEU A 96 -5.78 12.93 19.33
CA LEU A 96 -6.08 14.36 19.20
C LEU A 96 -4.94 14.99 18.36
N ASP A 97 -5.26 15.86 17.43
CA ASP A 97 -4.30 16.51 16.51
C ASP A 97 -3.60 15.56 15.50
N ARG A 98 -3.87 14.25 15.56
CA ARG A 98 -3.30 13.25 14.64
C ARG A 98 -4.29 12.66 13.67
N VAL A 99 -5.58 12.92 13.83
CA VAL A 99 -6.64 12.36 12.97
C VAL A 99 -7.63 13.43 12.55
N ASN A 100 -8.09 13.30 11.30
CA ASN A 100 -9.26 13.99 10.78
C ASN A 100 -10.33 12.96 10.44
N VAL A 101 -11.58 13.22 10.81
CA VAL A 101 -12.74 12.39 10.50
C VAL A 101 -13.59 13.06 9.44
N TYR A 102 -14.21 12.27 8.57
CA TYR A 102 -15.04 12.73 7.48
C TYR A 102 -16.44 12.14 7.55
N ASP A 103 -17.43 12.89 7.08
CA ASP A 103 -18.85 12.49 7.13
C ASP A 103 -19.15 11.23 6.30
N ASN A 104 -18.33 10.91 5.30
CA ASN A 104 -18.42 9.67 4.52
C ASN A 104 -17.89 8.43 5.25
N GLY A 105 -17.43 8.58 6.49
CA GLY A 105 -16.86 7.50 7.31
C GLY A 105 -15.36 7.35 7.21
N SER A 106 -14.68 8.06 6.31
CA SER A 106 -13.23 7.97 6.14
C SER A 106 -12.48 8.59 7.32
N LEU A 107 -11.29 8.05 7.60
CA LEU A 107 -10.37 8.53 8.62
C LEU A 107 -9.04 8.89 7.98
N GLN A 108 -8.54 10.09 8.23
CA GLN A 108 -7.18 10.49 7.86
C GLN A 108 -6.27 10.46 9.07
N LEU A 109 -5.14 9.78 8.93
CA LEU A 109 -4.03 9.80 9.89
C LEU A 109 -2.99 10.81 9.42
N LEU A 110 -2.50 11.64 10.33
CA LEU A 110 -1.47 12.64 10.07
C LEU A 110 -0.14 12.16 10.65
N ASN A 111 0.93 12.35 9.86
CA ASN A 111 2.30 12.10 10.29
C ASN A 111 2.47 10.69 10.90
N VAL A 112 2.18 9.64 10.09
CA VAL A 112 2.21 8.26 10.57
C VAL A 112 3.62 7.80 10.93
N ASP A 113 3.71 6.98 11.97
CA ASP A 113 4.93 6.34 12.47
C ASP A 113 4.81 4.81 12.32
N MET A 114 5.92 4.08 12.46
CA MET A 114 5.97 2.61 12.48
C MET A 114 4.97 1.99 13.46
N ARG A 115 4.68 2.69 14.56
CA ARG A 115 3.71 2.26 15.59
C ARG A 115 2.26 2.26 15.10
N ASP A 116 1.97 3.00 14.04
CA ASP A 116 0.63 3.10 13.46
C ASP A 116 0.35 1.94 12.50
N SER A 117 1.35 1.09 12.20
CA SER A 117 1.14 -0.15 11.47
C SER A 117 0.19 -1.08 12.22
N GLY A 118 -0.74 -1.71 11.49
CA GLY A 118 -1.72 -2.64 12.06
C GLY A 118 -3.05 -2.61 11.35
N TYR A 119 -4.05 -3.22 11.99
CA TYR A 119 -5.40 -3.30 11.47
C TYR A 119 -6.25 -2.15 11.99
N TYR A 120 -6.91 -1.47 11.08
CA TYR A 120 -7.89 -0.42 11.36
C TYR A 120 -9.27 -0.97 11.11
N LEU A 121 -10.06 -1.07 12.18
CA LEU A 121 -11.43 -1.58 12.13
C LEU A 121 -12.40 -0.39 12.16
N VAL A 122 -13.21 -0.26 11.13
CA VAL A 122 -14.34 0.67 11.08
C VAL A 122 -15.62 -0.08 11.42
N THR A 123 -16.42 0.50 12.26
CA THR A 123 -17.77 0.01 12.63
C THR A 123 -18.75 1.11 12.31
N VAL A 124 -19.75 0.78 11.50
CA VAL A 124 -20.86 1.68 11.17
C VAL A 124 -22.11 1.08 11.79
N ARG A 125 -22.71 1.79 12.75
CA ARG A 125 -23.90 1.36 13.51
C ARG A 125 -25.06 2.25 13.24
N GLU A 126 -26.11 1.70 12.71
CA GLU A 126 -27.37 2.39 12.50
C GLU A 126 -28.23 2.41 13.76
N GLU A 127 -29.14 3.36 13.86
CA GLU A 127 -30.00 3.58 15.03
C GLU A 127 -30.89 2.39 15.35
N PHE A 128 -31.30 1.62 14.33
CA PHE A 128 -32.13 0.42 14.48
C PHE A 128 -31.35 -0.89 14.70
N GLY A 129 -30.07 -0.80 15.04
CA GLY A 129 -29.27 -1.95 15.50
C GLY A 129 -28.49 -2.71 14.43
N ILE A 130 -28.59 -2.35 13.15
CA ILE A 130 -27.73 -2.92 12.10
C ILE A 130 -26.32 -2.37 12.31
N THR A 131 -25.35 -3.30 12.37
CA THR A 131 -23.93 -2.95 12.54
C THR A 131 -23.13 -3.65 11.45
N ILE A 132 -22.35 -2.89 10.70
CA ILE A 132 -21.47 -3.39 9.65
C ILE A 132 -20.02 -3.03 9.99
N TYR A 133 -19.10 -3.88 9.53
CA TYR A 133 -17.68 -3.79 9.84
C TYR A 133 -16.85 -3.75 8.57
N GLY A 134 -15.80 -2.97 8.60
CA GLY A 134 -14.76 -2.96 7.58
C GLY A 134 -13.38 -3.00 8.23
N THR A 135 -12.39 -3.52 7.52
CA THR A 135 -11.02 -3.61 8.01
C THR A 135 -10.06 -3.14 6.94
N ILE A 136 -9.08 -2.33 7.35
CA ILE A 136 -7.97 -1.87 6.49
C ILE A 136 -6.67 -2.22 7.19
N LEU A 137 -5.73 -2.83 6.47
CA LEU A 137 -4.38 -3.06 6.94
C LEU A 137 -3.49 -1.89 6.53
N LEU A 138 -2.89 -1.22 7.50
CA LEU A 138 -1.90 -0.17 7.27
C LEU A 138 -0.49 -0.72 7.53
N ASN A 139 0.37 -0.64 6.52
CA ASN A 139 1.79 -0.95 6.62
C ASN A 139 2.60 0.33 6.48
N VAL A 140 3.34 0.69 7.52
CA VAL A 140 4.22 1.86 7.52
C VAL A 140 5.66 1.37 7.43
N TYR A 141 6.43 1.90 6.47
CA TYR A 141 7.83 1.55 6.24
C TYR A 141 8.73 2.73 6.53
N GLU A 142 9.87 2.48 7.11
CA GLU A 142 10.94 3.46 7.23
C GLU A 142 11.90 3.32 6.04
N ILE A 143 12.18 4.42 5.34
CA ILE A 143 13.18 4.42 4.28
C ILE A 143 14.54 4.63 4.96
N ILE A 144 15.28 3.54 5.14
CA ILE A 144 16.62 3.59 5.68
C ILE A 144 17.56 4.02 4.55
N TYR A 145 17.99 5.29 4.56
CA TYR A 145 18.99 5.82 3.61
C TYR A 145 20.39 5.24 3.83
N GLU A 146 20.58 4.46 4.88
CA GLU A 146 21.86 3.82 5.22
C GLU A 146 22.35 2.91 4.10
N ASP A 147 21.46 2.15 3.46
CA ASP A 147 21.79 1.27 2.34
C ASP A 147 22.32 2.05 1.12
N LEU A 148 21.82 3.25 0.86
CA LEU A 148 22.27 4.08 -0.25
C LEU A 148 23.69 4.62 0.00
N HIS A 149 24.04 4.90 1.25
CA HIS A 149 25.40 5.32 1.62
C HIS A 149 26.41 4.18 1.42
N PHE A 150 26.08 2.97 1.83
CA PHE A 150 26.93 1.78 1.60
C PHE A 150 27.13 1.51 0.11
N VAL A 151 26.08 1.62 -0.70
CA VAL A 151 26.17 1.45 -2.16
C VAL A 151 27.09 2.52 -2.76
N ALA A 152 26.97 3.78 -2.38
CA ALA A 152 27.82 4.87 -2.86
C ALA A 152 29.29 4.65 -2.47
N VAL A 153 29.56 4.29 -1.21
CA VAL A 153 30.91 3.99 -0.71
C VAL A 153 31.51 2.79 -1.44
N PHE A 154 30.73 1.75 -1.70
CA PHE A 154 31.19 0.57 -2.42
C PHE A 154 31.61 0.91 -3.87
N PHE A 155 30.81 1.70 -4.60
CA PHE A 155 31.18 2.11 -5.94
C PHE A 155 32.39 3.05 -5.98
N THR A 156 32.55 3.96 -5.01
CA THR A 156 33.75 4.81 -4.92
C THR A 156 34.97 3.99 -4.64
N PHE A 157 34.89 2.97 -3.80
CA PHE A 157 36.01 2.03 -3.55
C PHE A 157 36.37 1.25 -4.80
N LEU A 158 35.42 0.70 -5.55
CA LEU A 158 35.70 -0.02 -6.80
C LEU A 158 36.40 0.86 -7.84
N THR A 159 35.94 2.13 -7.99
CA THR A 159 36.58 3.06 -8.93
C THR A 159 38.01 3.41 -8.51
N ALA A 160 38.27 3.58 -7.23
CA ALA A 160 39.62 3.81 -6.71
C ALA A 160 40.55 2.63 -6.98
N VAL A 161 40.09 1.40 -6.70
CA VAL A 161 40.85 0.17 -6.97
C VAL A 161 41.16 0.01 -8.46
N SER A 162 40.17 0.25 -9.33
CA SER A 162 40.37 0.16 -10.78
C SER A 162 41.39 1.19 -11.29
N ALA A 163 41.36 2.42 -10.77
CA ALA A 163 42.33 3.45 -11.12
C ALA A 163 43.77 3.07 -10.72
N ILE A 164 43.94 2.49 -9.52
CA ILE A 164 45.23 2.00 -9.05
C ILE A 164 45.75 0.89 -9.96
N LEU A 165 44.91 -0.08 -10.35
CA LEU A 165 45.33 -1.17 -11.24
C LEU A 165 45.76 -0.66 -12.62
N VAL A 166 45.04 0.30 -13.19
CA VAL A 166 45.40 0.94 -14.46
C VAL A 166 46.73 1.67 -14.34
N CYS A 167 47.00 2.40 -13.25
CA CYS A 167 48.28 3.05 -12.99
C CYS A 167 49.41 2.04 -12.89
N LEU A 168 49.23 0.92 -12.18
CA LEU A 168 50.23 -0.13 -12.05
C LEU A 168 50.55 -0.78 -13.41
N MET A 169 49.53 -1.08 -14.21
CA MET A 169 49.70 -1.61 -15.57
C MET A 169 50.46 -0.63 -16.45
N TRP A 170 50.22 0.67 -16.37
CA TRP A 170 50.93 1.70 -17.12
C TRP A 170 52.39 1.78 -16.67
N LEU A 171 52.69 1.77 -15.36
CA LEU A 171 54.02 1.79 -14.80
C LEU A 171 54.81 0.54 -15.21
N CYS A 172 54.19 -0.66 -15.12
CA CYS A 172 54.82 -1.90 -15.56
C CYS A 172 55.19 -1.85 -17.04
N ASN A 173 54.26 -1.40 -17.90
CA ASN A 173 54.51 -1.29 -19.33
C ASN A 173 55.67 -0.29 -19.63
N LYS A 174 55.69 0.86 -18.94
CA LYS A 174 56.77 1.84 -19.09
C LYS A 174 58.13 1.27 -18.63
N SER A 175 58.14 0.53 -17.52
CA SER A 175 59.37 -0.16 -17.03
C SER A 175 59.89 -1.17 -18.03
N ILE A 176 59.03 -1.98 -18.63
CA ILE A 176 59.40 -2.95 -19.67
C ILE A 176 59.98 -2.24 -20.89
N GLN A 177 59.38 -1.13 -21.34
CA GLN A 177 59.94 -0.36 -22.47
C GLN A 177 61.34 0.21 -22.19
N VAL A 178 61.59 0.67 -20.98
CA VAL A 178 62.91 1.18 -20.58
C VAL A 178 63.94 0.02 -20.59
N LEU A 179 63.62 -1.13 -20.01
CA LEU A 179 64.48 -2.31 -20.01
C LEU A 179 64.75 -2.83 -21.41
N GLN A 180 63.80 -2.83 -22.32
CA GLN A 180 63.99 -3.20 -23.71
C GLN A 180 64.92 -2.23 -24.44
N LYS A 181 64.80 -0.92 -24.16
CA LYS A 181 65.70 0.09 -24.75
C LYS A 181 67.14 -0.04 -24.28
N GLU A 182 67.31 -0.34 -23.00
CA GLU A 182 68.66 -0.63 -22.48
C GLU A 182 69.31 -1.92 -23.07
N ARG A 183 68.50 -2.99 -23.18
CA ARG A 183 68.90 -4.23 -23.83
C ARG A 183 69.36 -3.99 -25.28
N HIS A 184 68.56 -3.22 -26.06
CA HIS A 184 68.97 -2.85 -27.43
C HIS A 184 70.26 -2.02 -27.49
N ARG A 185 70.51 -1.13 -26.53
CA ARG A 185 71.73 -0.37 -26.46
C ARG A 185 72.94 -1.27 -26.20
N LEU A 186 72.78 -2.21 -25.25
CA LEU A 186 73.87 -3.16 -24.92
C LEU A 186 74.18 -4.11 -26.09
N THR A 187 73.17 -4.55 -26.82
CA THR A 187 73.31 -5.40 -27.99
C THR A 187 74.01 -4.65 -29.14
N ALA A 188 73.66 -3.37 -29.36
CA ALA A 188 74.25 -2.53 -30.38
C ALA A 188 75.74 -2.28 -30.08
N SER A 189 76.11 -1.98 -28.80
CA SER A 189 77.52 -1.78 -28.41
C SER A 189 78.37 -3.08 -28.51
N ALA A 190 77.79 -4.25 -28.20
CA ALA A 190 78.45 -5.54 -28.35
C ALA A 190 78.65 -5.90 -29.84
N THR A 191 77.74 -5.48 -30.71
CA THR A 191 77.88 -5.70 -32.17
C THR A 191 78.99 -4.80 -32.75
N GLU A 192 79.08 -3.54 -32.31
CA GLU A 192 80.14 -2.60 -32.70
C GLU A 192 81.54 -3.08 -32.25
N GLU A 193 81.67 -3.62 -31.01
CA GLU A 193 82.99 -4.21 -30.56
C GLU A 193 83.40 -5.44 -31.37
N THR A 194 82.42 -6.24 -31.80
CA THR A 194 82.70 -7.45 -32.60
C THR A 194 83.11 -7.11 -34.05
N GLU A 195 82.53 -6.05 -34.66
CA GLU A 195 82.96 -5.55 -35.97
C GLU A 195 84.36 -4.92 -35.92
N LEU A 196 84.71 -4.16 -34.91
CA LEU A 196 86.04 -3.59 -34.70
C LEU A 196 87.11 -4.67 -34.55
N GLN A 197 86.85 -5.81 -33.95
CA GLN A 197 87.78 -6.94 -33.83
C GLN A 197 88.00 -7.70 -35.15
N MET A 198 86.98 -7.70 -36.05
CA MET A 198 87.14 -8.38 -37.37
C MET A 198 87.85 -7.52 -38.40
N VAL A 199 87.95 -6.21 -38.24
CA VAL A 199 88.69 -5.31 -39.17
C VAL A 199 90.15 -5.14 -38.76
N GLY A 200 90.56 -5.58 -37.57
CA GLY A 200 91.90 -5.45 -37.02
C GLY A 200 92.81 -6.68 -37.20
N CYS A 201 92.50 -7.69 -38.04
CA CYS A 201 93.31 -8.83 -38.41
C CYS A 201 93.81 -8.74 -39.84
#